data_27bf6faacb9b2b3cdc24e49e51e6eaad
#
_entry.id   27bf6faacb9b2b3cdc24e49e51e6eaad
#
_cell.length_a   1.000
_cell.length_b   1.000
_cell.length_c   1.000
_cell.angle_alpha   90.00
_cell.angle_beta   90.00
_cell.angle_gamma   90.00
#
_symmetry.space_group_name_H-M   'P 1'
#
loop_
_entity.id
_entity.type
_entity.pdbx_description
1 polymer ?
#
loop_
_entity_poly.entity_id
_entity_poly.type
_entity_poly.pdbx_seq_one_letter_code
_entity_poly.pdbx_strand_id
1 'polypeptide(L)'
;MEYIPILILVISFIGLLAIGTPVAWSITISALLTMLVSIPALPAFTTVAQRIGTGLDSFALLAIPFFILSGELMNKGGIAHRLIAFAKTLVGALPGGLALINIISAMLMGAIAGSAMASASAMGSILGPEMEKEGYSKEFGAAVNITSATTGLLIPPSNVLIVYSLASGGASIAALFLAGYIPGILTGLFLMLVASFWARKKGYKVGKRSTFKNIIRTFIDAVPSLFMLVVVIGGIVTGIFTATEASAIAVLYSVVLGFIYKEITFGKLPQILLDSSATTAIVMLLIGASMSMSWAMSFENIPQDISTGLLSISDNKIIILLIINLLLLVVGIFMDMTPAVLIFTPIFLPVVIKLGLDPVHFGIIMILNLCIGLCTPPVGSVLFVGVGIANTTIEKVIKPLLPLFVVMIIALFLITYLPQLSLWLPGLFDL
;
A
#
# COMPACT_ATOMS: atom_id res chain seq x y z
N MET A 1 -7.39 10.75 -36.36
CA MET A 1 -8.23 9.73 -35.67
C MET A 1 -7.49 9.00 -34.54
N GLU A 2 -6.19 9.17 -34.42
CA GLU A 2 -5.33 8.46 -33.44
C GLU A 2 -5.66 8.72 -31.96
N TYR A 3 -6.19 9.89 -31.60
CA TYR A 3 -6.48 10.23 -30.20
C TYR A 3 -7.90 9.90 -29.73
N ILE A 4 -8.79 9.42 -30.62
CA ILE A 4 -10.19 9.13 -30.28
C ILE A 4 -10.29 8.01 -29.21
N PRO A 5 -9.56 6.86 -29.32
CA PRO A 5 -9.60 5.82 -28.30
C PRO A 5 -9.15 6.31 -26.93
N ILE A 6 -8.08 7.12 -26.87
CA ILE A 6 -7.57 7.71 -25.63
C ILE A 6 -8.61 8.61 -24.97
N LEU A 7 -9.24 9.50 -25.77
CA LEU A 7 -10.29 10.40 -25.27
C LEU A 7 -11.49 9.64 -24.73
N ILE A 8 -11.96 8.61 -25.45
CA ILE A 8 -13.08 7.78 -25.01
C ILE A 8 -12.72 7.05 -23.71
N LEU A 9 -11.52 6.46 -23.63
CA LEU A 9 -11.06 5.77 -22.43
C LEU A 9 -11.05 6.71 -21.22
N VAL A 10 -10.42 7.88 -21.35
CA VAL A 10 -10.27 8.84 -20.25
C VAL A 10 -11.61 9.46 -19.86
N ILE A 11 -12.40 9.93 -20.84
CA ILE A 11 -13.68 10.60 -20.56
C ILE A 11 -14.69 9.62 -19.97
N SER A 12 -14.80 8.39 -20.51
CA SER A 12 -15.73 7.39 -19.99
C SER A 12 -15.32 6.93 -18.60
N PHE A 13 -14.03 6.72 -18.36
CA PHE A 13 -13.51 6.31 -17.06
C PHE A 13 -13.77 7.37 -15.97
N ILE A 14 -13.38 8.62 -16.23
CA ILE A 14 -13.59 9.73 -15.29
C ILE A 14 -15.08 10.01 -15.12
N GLY A 15 -15.86 9.99 -16.21
CA GLY A 15 -17.30 10.21 -16.16
C GLY A 15 -18.03 9.17 -15.31
N LEU A 16 -17.70 7.88 -15.47
CA LEU A 16 -18.27 6.80 -14.66
C LEU A 16 -17.88 6.91 -13.20
N LEU A 17 -16.65 7.26 -12.90
CA LEU A 17 -16.21 7.52 -11.52
C LEU A 17 -16.96 8.72 -10.90
N ALA A 18 -17.15 9.79 -11.65
CA ALA A 18 -17.83 11.01 -11.19
C ALA A 18 -19.30 10.77 -10.82
N ILE A 19 -19.98 9.84 -11.50
CA ILE A 19 -21.35 9.42 -11.17
C ILE A 19 -21.43 8.34 -10.07
N GLY A 20 -20.28 7.95 -9.48
CA GLY A 20 -20.22 6.99 -8.37
C GLY A 20 -20.22 5.52 -8.77
N THR A 21 -19.96 5.18 -10.04
CA THR A 21 -19.84 3.78 -10.48
C THR A 21 -18.62 3.14 -9.79
N PRO A 22 -18.73 1.89 -9.26
CA PRO A 22 -17.59 1.20 -8.67
C PRO A 22 -16.43 1.07 -9.66
N VAL A 23 -15.20 1.24 -9.17
CA VAL A 23 -13.98 1.35 -9.99
C VAL A 23 -13.81 0.20 -10.98
N ALA A 24 -14.07 -1.04 -10.55
CA ALA A 24 -13.95 -2.22 -11.42
C ALA A 24 -14.87 -2.14 -12.65
N TRP A 25 -16.11 -1.69 -12.45
CA TRP A 25 -17.05 -1.48 -13.56
C TRP A 25 -16.66 -0.29 -14.42
N SER A 26 -16.18 0.79 -13.82
CA SER A 26 -15.67 1.94 -14.58
C SER A 26 -14.51 1.54 -15.50
N ILE A 27 -13.58 0.71 -15.00
CA ILE A 27 -12.47 0.15 -15.79
C ILE A 27 -13.00 -0.72 -16.95
N THR A 28 -13.88 -1.68 -16.62
CA THR A 28 -14.39 -2.65 -17.62
C THR A 28 -15.19 -1.97 -18.73
N ILE A 29 -16.10 -1.05 -18.34
CA ILE A 29 -16.95 -0.34 -19.31
C ILE A 29 -16.11 0.60 -20.18
N SER A 30 -15.16 1.31 -19.61
CA SER A 30 -14.27 2.20 -20.37
C SER A 30 -13.39 1.42 -21.36
N ALA A 31 -12.85 0.28 -20.93
CA ALA A 31 -12.11 -0.63 -21.82
C ALA A 31 -12.99 -1.11 -22.98
N LEU A 32 -14.23 -1.54 -22.69
CA LEU A 32 -15.18 -1.98 -23.71
C LEU A 32 -15.53 -0.86 -24.69
N LEU A 33 -15.86 0.35 -24.19
CA LEU A 33 -16.19 1.50 -25.04
C LEU A 33 -15.01 1.88 -25.95
N THR A 34 -13.79 1.82 -25.44
CA THR A 34 -12.58 2.07 -26.21
C THR A 34 -12.42 1.05 -27.33
N MET A 35 -12.61 -0.24 -27.03
CA MET A 35 -12.50 -1.32 -28.01
C MET A 35 -13.57 -1.23 -29.11
N LEU A 36 -14.78 -0.80 -28.76
CA LEU A 36 -15.89 -0.64 -29.72
C LEU A 36 -15.63 0.42 -30.82
N VAL A 37 -14.62 1.25 -30.65
CA VAL A 37 -14.18 2.21 -31.68
C VAL A 37 -13.51 1.49 -32.87
N SER A 38 -12.67 0.48 -32.53
CA SER A 38 -11.79 -0.17 -33.50
C SER A 38 -12.19 -1.61 -33.83
N ILE A 39 -13.04 -2.23 -33.02
CA ILE A 39 -13.42 -3.65 -33.10
C ILE A 39 -14.95 -3.77 -33.15
N PRO A 40 -15.52 -4.67 -34.00
CA PRO A 40 -16.96 -4.97 -33.99
C PRO A 40 -17.45 -5.44 -32.59
N ALA A 41 -18.73 -5.19 -32.29
CA ALA A 41 -19.29 -5.38 -30.96
C ALA A 41 -19.08 -6.80 -30.40
N LEU A 42 -19.42 -7.85 -31.18
CA LEU A 42 -19.29 -9.24 -30.68
C LEU A 42 -17.85 -9.62 -30.31
N PRO A 43 -16.81 -9.40 -31.13
CA PRO A 43 -15.42 -9.57 -30.72
C PRO A 43 -15.01 -8.70 -29.54
N ALA A 44 -15.46 -7.44 -29.43
CA ALA A 44 -15.14 -6.58 -28.29
C ALA A 44 -15.66 -7.16 -26.96
N PHE A 45 -16.95 -7.56 -26.90
CA PHE A 45 -17.53 -8.18 -25.71
C PHE A 45 -16.85 -9.49 -25.34
N THR A 46 -16.60 -10.36 -26.33
CA THR A 46 -15.93 -11.65 -26.08
C THR A 46 -14.50 -11.46 -25.60
N THR A 47 -13.76 -10.50 -26.15
CA THR A 47 -12.39 -10.20 -25.72
C THR A 47 -12.36 -9.67 -24.28
N VAL A 48 -13.24 -8.72 -23.93
CA VAL A 48 -13.32 -8.23 -22.53
C VAL A 48 -13.60 -9.36 -21.58
N ALA A 49 -14.63 -10.19 -21.83
CA ALA A 49 -14.96 -11.32 -20.99
C ALA A 49 -13.80 -12.33 -20.86
N GLN A 50 -13.16 -12.64 -21.98
CA GLN A 50 -12.00 -13.54 -22.01
C GLN A 50 -10.80 -12.97 -21.23
N ARG A 51 -10.50 -11.68 -21.38
CA ARG A 51 -9.38 -11.05 -20.67
C ARG A 51 -9.62 -10.96 -19.17
N ILE A 52 -10.86 -10.73 -18.74
CA ILE A 52 -11.22 -10.82 -17.32
C ILE A 52 -10.98 -12.24 -16.80
N GLY A 53 -11.47 -13.27 -17.48
CA GLY A 53 -11.32 -14.65 -17.04
C GLY A 53 -9.86 -15.13 -17.06
N THR A 54 -9.15 -14.96 -18.18
CA THR A 54 -7.75 -15.40 -18.31
C THR A 54 -6.80 -14.56 -17.45
N GLY A 55 -7.12 -13.28 -17.19
CA GLY A 55 -6.34 -12.42 -16.31
C GLY A 55 -6.33 -12.88 -14.86
N LEU A 56 -7.32 -13.65 -14.45
CA LEU A 56 -7.41 -14.25 -13.12
C LEU A 56 -6.76 -15.64 -13.04
N ASP A 57 -6.43 -16.25 -14.17
CA ASP A 57 -5.80 -17.56 -14.24
C ASP A 57 -4.28 -17.48 -14.09
N SER A 58 -3.85 -17.05 -12.90
CA SER A 58 -2.43 -16.98 -12.55
C SER A 58 -2.20 -17.55 -11.16
N PHE A 59 -1.28 -18.52 -11.04
CA PHE A 59 -0.91 -19.13 -9.77
C PHE A 59 -0.39 -18.09 -8.74
N ALA A 60 0.32 -17.08 -9.20
CA ALA A 60 0.84 -16.02 -8.33
C ALA A 60 -0.29 -15.20 -7.67
N LEU A 61 -1.46 -15.09 -8.32
CA LEU A 61 -2.60 -14.37 -7.77
C LEU A 61 -3.20 -15.06 -6.54
N LEU A 62 -3.02 -16.37 -6.37
CA LEU A 62 -3.48 -17.07 -5.18
C LEU A 62 -2.79 -16.57 -3.90
N ALA A 63 -1.64 -15.94 -4.01
CA ALA A 63 -0.98 -15.32 -2.85
C ALA A 63 -1.83 -14.21 -2.23
N ILE A 64 -2.58 -13.44 -3.02
CA ILE A 64 -3.37 -12.30 -2.56
C ILE A 64 -4.48 -12.72 -1.59
N PRO A 65 -5.40 -13.65 -1.93
CA PRO A 65 -6.42 -14.14 -1.00
C PRO A 65 -5.84 -14.68 0.30
N PHE A 66 -4.75 -15.44 0.23
CA PHE A 66 -4.13 -16.00 1.42
C PHE A 66 -3.46 -14.92 2.29
N PHE A 67 -2.77 -13.93 1.72
CA PHE A 67 -2.23 -12.81 2.51
C PHE A 67 -3.34 -11.94 3.10
N ILE A 68 -4.45 -11.71 2.39
CA ILE A 68 -5.62 -11.01 2.93
C ILE A 68 -6.19 -11.77 4.13
N LEU A 69 -6.38 -13.08 4.00
CA LEU A 69 -6.88 -13.93 5.08
C LEU A 69 -5.89 -13.96 6.26
N SER A 70 -4.60 -14.11 6.00
CA SER A 70 -3.57 -14.05 7.04
C SER A 70 -3.59 -12.71 7.79
N GLY A 71 -3.71 -11.58 7.06
CA GLY A 71 -3.83 -10.25 7.64
C GLY A 71 -5.06 -10.09 8.54
N GLU A 72 -6.23 -10.58 8.11
CA GLU A 72 -7.46 -10.58 8.93
C GLU A 72 -7.34 -11.45 10.17
N LEU A 73 -6.77 -12.66 10.04
CA LEU A 73 -6.50 -13.55 11.15
C LEU A 73 -5.55 -12.92 12.18
N MET A 74 -4.50 -12.26 11.71
CA MET A 74 -3.54 -11.60 12.57
C MET A 74 -4.14 -10.37 13.28
N ASN A 75 -4.93 -9.58 12.57
CA ASN A 75 -5.60 -8.42 13.12
C ASN A 75 -6.58 -8.82 14.24
N LYS A 76 -7.44 -9.82 13.99
CA LYS A 76 -8.40 -10.34 14.98
C LYS A 76 -7.76 -11.28 16.00
N GLY A 77 -6.55 -11.79 15.75
CA GLY A 77 -5.77 -12.67 16.61
C GLY A 77 -4.99 -11.99 17.74
N GLY A 78 -5.24 -10.69 18.00
CA GLY A 78 -4.62 -9.96 19.12
C GLY A 78 -3.14 -9.59 18.93
N ILE A 79 -2.62 -9.70 17.71
CA ILE A 79 -1.23 -9.39 17.37
C ILE A 79 -0.96 -7.90 17.51
N ALA A 80 -1.91 -7.05 17.10
CA ALA A 80 -1.81 -5.60 17.21
C ALA A 80 -1.45 -5.14 18.63
N HIS A 81 -2.13 -5.66 19.64
CA HIS A 81 -1.86 -5.29 21.04
C HIS A 81 -0.44 -5.64 21.49
N ARG A 82 0.12 -6.78 21.04
CA ARG A 82 1.48 -7.21 21.38
C ARG A 82 2.53 -6.35 20.72
N LEU A 83 2.33 -5.99 19.44
CA LEU A 83 3.21 -5.09 18.71
C LEU A 83 3.19 -3.68 19.30
N ILE A 84 2.02 -3.14 19.67
CA ILE A 84 1.88 -1.87 20.37
C ILE A 84 2.61 -1.91 21.73
N ALA A 85 2.42 -2.98 22.52
CA ALA A 85 3.09 -3.14 23.81
C ALA A 85 4.62 -3.16 23.66
N PHE A 86 5.13 -3.85 22.65
CA PHE A 86 6.55 -3.86 22.34
C PHE A 86 7.05 -2.48 21.88
N ALA A 87 6.39 -1.84 20.93
CA ALA A 87 6.72 -0.49 20.47
C ALA A 87 6.73 0.52 21.63
N LYS A 88 5.78 0.40 22.57
CA LYS A 88 5.68 1.25 23.77
C LYS A 88 6.93 1.14 24.65
N THR A 89 7.53 -0.05 24.76
CA THR A 89 8.76 -0.23 25.52
C THR A 89 10.01 0.32 24.85
N LEU A 90 10.04 0.37 23.52
CA LEU A 90 11.17 0.87 22.74
C LEU A 90 11.21 2.41 22.69
N VAL A 91 10.09 3.03 22.33
CA VAL A 91 10.07 4.47 22.02
C VAL A 91 9.20 5.31 22.95
N GLY A 92 8.46 4.69 23.89
CA GLY A 92 7.51 5.40 24.75
C GLY A 92 8.13 6.48 25.63
N ALA A 93 9.42 6.35 25.96
CA ALA A 93 10.17 7.33 26.77
C ALA A 93 10.77 8.48 25.92
N LEU A 94 10.60 8.46 24.62
CA LEU A 94 11.07 9.53 23.74
C LEU A 94 10.05 10.68 23.67
N PRO A 95 10.47 11.89 23.33
CA PRO A 95 9.55 13.00 23.11
C PRO A 95 8.57 12.67 21.97
N GLY A 96 7.26 12.78 22.28
CA GLY A 96 6.24 12.31 21.33
C GLY A 96 5.99 10.81 21.36
N GLY A 97 6.36 10.13 22.47
CA GLY A 97 6.36 8.67 22.59
C GLY A 97 5.11 7.99 22.03
N LEU A 98 3.90 8.47 22.32
CA LEU A 98 2.67 7.89 21.78
C LEU A 98 2.54 8.06 20.26
N ALA A 99 3.01 9.17 19.70
CA ALA A 99 3.05 9.34 18.25
C ALA A 99 4.06 8.38 17.60
N LEU A 100 5.23 8.18 18.23
CA LEU A 100 6.24 7.23 17.76
C LEU A 100 5.75 5.79 17.86
N ILE A 101 5.03 5.44 18.93
CA ILE A 101 4.38 4.13 19.08
C ILE A 101 3.36 3.92 17.96
N ASN A 102 2.54 4.94 17.66
CA ASN A 102 1.58 4.87 16.56
C ASN A 102 2.29 4.60 15.22
N ILE A 103 3.36 5.33 14.91
CA ILE A 103 4.10 5.16 13.64
C ILE A 103 4.65 3.74 13.53
N ILE A 104 5.38 3.24 14.53
CA ILE A 104 5.97 1.89 14.49
C ILE A 104 4.88 0.83 14.42
N SER A 105 3.83 0.97 15.22
CA SER A 105 2.74 -0.02 15.26
C SER A 105 1.95 -0.02 13.95
N ALA A 106 1.68 1.16 13.37
CA ALA A 106 1.00 1.27 12.09
C ALA A 106 1.83 0.70 10.92
N MET A 107 3.15 0.91 10.93
CA MET A 107 4.07 0.30 9.96
C MET A 107 4.02 -1.22 10.04
N LEU A 108 4.14 -1.78 11.24
CA LEU A 108 4.07 -3.23 11.45
C LEU A 108 2.69 -3.79 11.09
N MET A 109 1.62 -3.11 11.49
CA MET A 109 0.26 -3.53 11.14
C MET A 109 -0.04 -3.41 9.66
N GLY A 110 0.43 -2.34 9.00
CA GLY A 110 0.29 -2.16 7.56
C GLY A 110 0.99 -3.26 6.77
N ALA A 111 2.20 -3.63 7.19
CA ALA A 111 2.95 -4.75 6.63
C ALA A 111 2.21 -6.08 6.77
N ILE A 112 1.57 -6.32 7.91
CA ILE A 112 0.85 -7.55 8.21
C ILE A 112 -0.53 -7.58 7.54
N ALA A 113 -1.31 -6.51 7.68
CA ALA A 113 -2.67 -6.43 7.16
C ALA A 113 -2.73 -6.19 5.65
N GLY A 114 -1.66 -5.67 5.05
CA GLY A 114 -1.63 -5.30 3.63
C GLY A 114 -2.65 -4.23 3.23
N SER A 115 -3.20 -3.49 4.20
CA SER A 115 -4.22 -2.46 4.00
C SER A 115 -3.97 -1.26 4.91
N ALA A 116 -3.77 -0.09 4.28
CA ALA A 116 -3.59 1.16 5.02
C ALA A 116 -4.86 1.58 5.77
N MET A 117 -6.03 1.38 5.19
CA MET A 117 -7.31 1.69 5.85
C MET A 117 -7.52 0.82 7.10
N ALA A 118 -7.23 -0.48 7.00
CA ALA A 118 -7.31 -1.39 8.14
C ALA A 118 -6.31 -1.01 9.24
N SER A 119 -5.07 -0.69 8.87
CA SER A 119 -4.04 -0.22 9.81
C SER A 119 -4.44 1.09 10.49
N ALA A 120 -4.92 2.09 9.72
CA ALA A 120 -5.39 3.37 10.25
C ALA A 120 -6.57 3.17 11.22
N SER A 121 -7.50 2.27 10.87
CA SER A 121 -8.66 1.97 11.71
C SER A 121 -8.24 1.32 13.03
N ALA A 122 -7.42 0.29 12.96
CA ALA A 122 -6.96 -0.43 14.15
C ALA A 122 -6.15 0.47 15.09
N MET A 123 -5.13 1.15 14.56
CA MET A 123 -4.25 1.99 15.37
C MET A 123 -4.96 3.24 15.88
N GLY A 124 -5.79 3.87 15.05
CA GLY A 124 -6.57 5.04 15.45
C GLY A 124 -7.55 4.74 16.58
N SER A 125 -8.23 3.59 16.52
CA SER A 125 -9.18 3.16 17.57
C SER A 125 -8.49 2.85 18.90
N ILE A 126 -7.28 2.27 18.88
CA ILE A 126 -6.55 1.86 20.09
C ILE A 126 -5.77 3.05 20.67
N LEU A 127 -4.95 3.71 19.85
CA LEU A 127 -4.03 4.74 20.30
C LEU A 127 -4.64 6.15 20.35
N GLY A 128 -5.65 6.44 19.54
CA GLY A 128 -6.31 7.75 19.53
C GLY A 128 -6.80 8.18 20.90
N PRO A 129 -7.63 7.39 21.60
CA PRO A 129 -8.09 7.71 22.96
C PRO A 129 -6.96 7.79 23.99
N GLU A 130 -5.87 6.99 23.84
CA GLU A 130 -4.72 7.06 24.73
C GLU A 130 -3.93 8.37 24.51
N MET A 131 -3.74 8.78 23.25
CA MET A 131 -3.12 10.05 22.91
C MET A 131 -3.93 11.25 23.44
N GLU A 132 -5.24 11.26 23.31
CA GLU A 132 -6.09 12.32 23.87
C GLU A 132 -5.96 12.44 25.41
N LYS A 133 -5.98 11.31 26.13
CA LYS A 133 -5.79 11.28 27.59
C LYS A 133 -4.43 11.85 28.04
N GLU A 134 -3.41 11.69 27.22
CA GLU A 134 -2.06 12.24 27.49
C GLU A 134 -1.91 13.68 26.98
N GLY A 135 -2.97 14.29 26.50
CA GLY A 135 -3.03 15.71 26.11
C GLY A 135 -2.60 15.99 24.65
N TYR A 136 -2.49 14.98 23.80
CA TYR A 136 -2.29 15.19 22.37
C TYR A 136 -3.59 15.69 21.73
N SER A 137 -3.49 16.62 20.78
CA SER A 137 -4.67 17.03 20.01
C SER A 137 -5.14 15.91 19.11
N LYS A 138 -6.45 15.76 18.95
CA LYS A 138 -7.10 14.77 18.06
C LYS A 138 -6.57 14.87 16.63
N GLU A 139 -6.40 16.10 16.17
CA GLU A 139 -5.94 16.40 14.83
C GLU A 139 -4.51 15.93 14.58
N PHE A 140 -3.62 16.10 15.56
CA PHE A 140 -2.24 15.60 15.45
C PHE A 140 -2.20 14.08 15.53
N GLY A 141 -2.98 13.47 16.45
CA GLY A 141 -3.12 12.01 16.53
C GLY A 141 -3.63 11.42 15.22
N ALA A 142 -4.65 12.03 14.62
CA ALA A 142 -5.18 11.65 13.32
C ALA A 142 -4.13 11.78 12.21
N ALA A 143 -3.43 12.92 12.14
CA ALA A 143 -2.41 13.17 11.12
C ALA A 143 -1.28 12.13 11.18
N VAL A 144 -0.78 11.81 12.38
CA VAL A 144 0.23 10.77 12.58
C VAL A 144 -0.30 9.41 12.14
N ASN A 145 -1.51 9.04 12.55
CA ASN A 145 -2.11 7.75 12.21
C ASN A 145 -2.32 7.58 10.69
N ILE A 146 -2.83 8.62 10.02
CA ILE A 146 -3.07 8.64 8.58
C ILE A 146 -1.77 8.41 7.81
N THR A 147 -0.72 9.18 8.11
CA THR A 147 0.55 9.12 7.39
C THR A 147 1.34 7.85 7.68
N SER A 148 1.28 7.33 8.91
CA SER A 148 2.00 6.11 9.28
C SER A 148 1.34 4.83 8.74
N ALA A 149 0.01 4.81 8.63
CA ALA A 149 -0.71 3.65 8.13
C ALA A 149 -0.36 3.31 6.68
N THR A 150 -0.08 4.31 5.85
CA THR A 150 0.30 4.10 4.45
C THR A 150 1.73 3.60 4.28
N THR A 151 2.65 3.97 5.17
CA THR A 151 4.05 3.51 5.11
C THR A 151 4.18 2.00 5.30
N GLY A 152 3.25 1.38 6.02
CA GLY A 152 3.21 -0.08 6.19
C GLY A 152 3.01 -0.84 4.88
N LEU A 153 2.41 -0.24 3.85
CA LEU A 153 2.22 -0.88 2.55
C LEU A 153 3.52 -1.06 1.75
N LEU A 154 4.57 -0.31 2.08
CA LEU A 154 5.90 -0.50 1.49
C LEU A 154 6.66 -1.66 2.13
N ILE A 155 6.34 -1.98 3.38
CA ILE A 155 7.03 -3.00 4.16
C ILE A 155 6.39 -4.37 3.91
N PRO A 156 7.14 -5.38 3.45
CA PRO A 156 6.60 -6.70 3.19
C PRO A 156 6.15 -7.46 4.45
N PRO A 157 5.21 -8.42 4.28
CA PRO A 157 4.52 -8.79 3.04
C PRO A 157 3.42 -7.81 2.66
N SER A 158 3.45 -7.29 1.43
CA SER A 158 2.49 -6.29 0.95
C SER A 158 1.74 -6.80 -0.28
N ASN A 159 0.41 -6.83 -0.20
CA ASN A 159 -0.45 -7.23 -1.31
C ASN A 159 -0.26 -6.34 -2.54
N VAL A 160 0.03 -5.06 -2.34
CA VAL A 160 0.21 -4.10 -3.44
C VAL A 160 1.49 -4.38 -4.22
N LEU A 161 2.56 -4.83 -3.56
CA LEU A 161 3.78 -5.25 -4.24
C LEU A 161 3.55 -6.48 -5.13
N ILE A 162 2.67 -7.41 -4.71
CA ILE A 162 2.28 -8.56 -5.52
C ILE A 162 1.44 -8.10 -6.73
N VAL A 163 0.50 -7.19 -6.51
CA VAL A 163 -0.29 -6.59 -7.60
C VAL A 163 0.61 -5.87 -8.60
N TYR A 164 1.63 -5.14 -8.12
CA TYR A 164 2.61 -4.50 -9.00
C TYR A 164 3.43 -5.53 -9.79
N SER A 165 3.87 -6.61 -9.17
CA SER A 165 4.56 -7.70 -9.87
C SER A 165 3.76 -8.22 -11.06
N LEU A 166 2.46 -8.41 -10.88
CA LEU A 166 1.55 -8.81 -11.95
C LEU A 166 1.42 -7.73 -13.04
N ALA A 167 1.15 -6.49 -12.64
CA ALA A 167 0.94 -5.37 -13.56
C ALA A 167 2.20 -5.02 -14.38
N SER A 168 3.37 -5.29 -13.84
CA SER A 168 4.68 -5.06 -14.49
C SER A 168 5.07 -6.16 -15.47
N GLY A 169 4.27 -7.23 -15.58
CA GLY A 169 4.60 -8.37 -16.44
C GLY A 169 5.58 -9.36 -15.82
N GLY A 170 5.73 -9.38 -14.48
CA GLY A 170 6.49 -10.41 -13.76
C GLY A 170 7.75 -9.91 -13.04
N ALA A 171 7.80 -8.67 -12.59
CA ALA A 171 8.85 -8.22 -11.68
C ALA A 171 8.91 -9.14 -10.44
N SER A 172 10.11 -9.54 -10.02
CA SER A 172 10.31 -10.49 -8.93
C SER A 172 9.64 -10.03 -7.63
N ILE A 173 8.73 -10.84 -7.07
CA ILE A 173 8.08 -10.56 -5.78
C ILE A 173 9.12 -10.53 -4.65
N ALA A 174 10.11 -11.43 -4.69
CA ALA A 174 11.21 -11.46 -3.72
C ALA A 174 12.01 -10.14 -3.75
N ALA A 175 12.39 -9.69 -4.96
CA ALA A 175 13.10 -8.44 -5.15
C ALA A 175 12.26 -7.24 -4.68
N LEU A 176 10.97 -7.17 -5.04
CA LEU A 176 10.05 -6.12 -4.60
C LEU A 176 9.91 -6.08 -3.08
N PHE A 177 9.81 -7.24 -2.44
CA PHE A 177 9.73 -7.33 -0.98
C PHE A 177 11.01 -6.79 -0.34
N LEU A 178 12.18 -7.19 -0.78
CA LEU A 178 13.44 -6.65 -0.25
C LEU A 178 13.57 -5.15 -0.54
N ALA A 179 13.19 -4.71 -1.74
CA ALA A 179 13.27 -3.32 -2.16
C ALA A 179 12.39 -2.36 -1.31
N GLY A 180 11.29 -2.86 -0.74
CA GLY A 180 10.37 -2.06 0.08
C GLY A 180 10.86 -1.75 1.49
N TYR A 181 11.79 -2.54 2.06
CA TYR A 181 12.21 -2.37 3.45
C TYR A 181 12.89 -1.03 3.74
N ILE A 182 13.95 -0.70 2.99
CA ILE A 182 14.70 0.53 3.24
C ILE A 182 13.83 1.77 3.01
N PRO A 183 13.08 1.89 1.90
CA PRO A 183 12.15 3.00 1.69
C PRO A 183 11.07 3.12 2.76
N GLY A 184 10.47 2.01 3.18
CA GLY A 184 9.46 1.99 4.22
C GLY A 184 10.00 2.45 5.57
N ILE A 185 11.15 1.89 6.00
CA ILE A 185 11.81 2.27 7.24
C ILE A 185 12.27 3.73 7.21
N LEU A 186 12.86 4.18 6.10
CA LEU A 186 13.31 5.58 5.94
C LEU A 186 12.15 6.56 6.06
N THR A 187 11.04 6.28 5.40
CA THR A 187 9.83 7.11 5.48
C THR A 187 9.29 7.14 6.91
N GLY A 188 9.22 5.99 7.58
CA GLY A 188 8.82 5.91 8.98
C GLY A 188 9.75 6.67 9.92
N LEU A 189 11.07 6.61 9.73
CA LEU A 189 12.03 7.40 10.49
C LEU A 189 11.83 8.91 10.30
N PHE A 190 11.58 9.36 9.08
CA PHE A 190 11.29 10.76 8.81
C PHE A 190 9.99 11.21 9.48
N LEU A 191 8.94 10.40 9.44
CA LEU A 191 7.71 10.68 10.18
C LEU A 191 7.95 10.76 11.69
N MET A 192 8.75 9.84 12.26
CA MET A 192 9.12 9.85 13.68
C MET A 192 9.90 11.11 14.07
N LEU A 193 10.83 11.56 13.24
CA LEU A 193 11.58 12.79 13.48
C LEU A 193 10.65 14.02 13.56
N VAL A 194 9.75 14.16 12.58
CA VAL A 194 8.80 15.29 12.56
C VAL A 194 7.80 15.19 13.71
N ALA A 195 7.27 14.02 14.00
CA ALA A 195 6.34 13.81 15.10
C ALA A 195 7.00 14.13 16.45
N SER A 196 8.26 13.74 16.66
CA SER A 196 9.03 14.06 17.87
C SER A 196 9.29 15.56 17.99
N PHE A 197 9.67 16.23 16.89
CA PHE A 197 9.89 17.67 16.89
C PHE A 197 8.60 18.44 17.20
N TRP A 198 7.48 18.05 16.55
CA TRP A 198 6.16 18.64 16.81
C TRP A 198 5.74 18.49 18.27
N ALA A 199 5.91 17.26 18.81
CA ALA A 199 5.56 16.95 20.19
C ALA A 199 6.37 17.78 21.22
N ARG A 200 7.69 17.97 20.97
CA ARG A 200 8.52 18.86 21.78
C ARG A 200 8.03 20.31 21.74
N LYS A 201 7.72 20.82 20.53
CA LYS A 201 7.23 22.19 20.36
C LYS A 201 5.90 22.44 21.07
N LYS A 202 5.04 21.42 21.14
CA LYS A 202 3.74 21.47 21.81
C LYS A 202 3.80 21.14 23.30
N GLY A 203 4.94 20.70 23.81
CA GLY A 203 5.11 20.36 25.23
C GLY A 203 4.36 19.11 25.66
N TYR A 204 4.13 18.14 24.76
CA TYR A 204 3.47 16.88 25.12
C TYR A 204 4.32 16.08 26.11
N LYS A 205 3.67 15.41 27.03
CA LYS A 205 4.34 14.64 28.09
C LYS A 205 5.20 13.52 27.52
N VAL A 206 6.34 13.32 28.14
CA VAL A 206 7.24 12.18 27.86
C VAL A 206 6.85 11.02 28.75
N GLY A 207 6.71 9.84 28.19
CA GLY A 207 6.38 8.63 28.93
C GLY A 207 7.51 8.19 29.86
N LYS A 208 7.20 7.27 30.76
CA LYS A 208 8.21 6.69 31.67
C LYS A 208 9.10 5.69 30.91
N ARG A 209 10.39 5.66 31.25
CA ARG A 209 11.31 4.64 30.71
C ARG A 209 10.89 3.24 31.15
N SER A 210 10.83 2.33 30.19
CA SER A 210 10.58 0.93 30.46
C SER A 210 11.81 0.26 31.10
N THR A 211 11.58 -0.62 32.05
CA THR A 211 12.65 -1.44 32.64
C THR A 211 13.14 -2.47 31.61
N PHE A 212 14.43 -2.78 31.61
CA PHE A 212 15.01 -3.78 30.68
C PHE A 212 14.27 -5.13 30.74
N LYS A 213 13.86 -5.56 31.93
CA LYS A 213 13.02 -6.76 32.12
C LYS A 213 11.69 -6.67 31.37
N ASN A 214 11.05 -5.49 31.35
CA ASN A 214 9.80 -5.29 30.63
C ASN A 214 10.01 -5.30 29.12
N ILE A 215 11.11 -4.73 28.60
CA ILE A 215 11.48 -4.78 27.19
C ILE A 215 11.65 -6.23 26.74
N ILE A 216 12.41 -7.05 27.51
CA ILE A 216 12.58 -8.46 27.14
C ILE A 216 11.25 -9.21 27.18
N ARG A 217 10.40 -8.97 28.15
CA ARG A 217 9.11 -9.64 28.28
C ARG A 217 8.21 -9.30 27.05
N THR A 218 8.05 -8.02 26.74
CA THR A 218 7.21 -7.60 25.60
C THR A 218 7.80 -8.03 24.26
N PHE A 219 9.13 -8.09 24.15
CA PHE A 219 9.80 -8.65 22.97
C PHE A 219 9.46 -10.14 22.82
N ILE A 220 9.61 -10.95 23.87
CA ILE A 220 9.27 -12.39 23.83
C ILE A 220 7.79 -12.59 23.47
N ASP A 221 6.89 -11.75 23.99
CA ASP A 221 5.47 -11.80 23.66
C ASP A 221 5.19 -11.41 22.19
N ALA A 222 6.02 -10.55 21.59
CA ALA A 222 5.92 -10.14 20.19
C ALA A 222 6.65 -11.08 19.21
N VAL A 223 7.69 -11.81 19.69
CA VAL A 223 8.52 -12.69 18.85
C VAL A 223 7.71 -13.63 17.96
N PRO A 224 6.66 -14.36 18.44
CA PRO A 224 5.94 -15.25 17.57
C PRO A 224 5.29 -14.51 16.38
N SER A 225 4.80 -13.28 16.60
CA SER A 225 4.21 -12.47 15.54
C SER A 225 5.24 -11.95 14.54
N LEU A 226 6.42 -11.52 15.03
CA LEU A 226 7.54 -11.07 14.21
C LEU A 226 8.21 -12.23 13.46
N PHE A 227 8.26 -13.41 14.08
CA PHE A 227 8.86 -14.60 13.48
C PHE A 227 8.13 -15.06 12.22
N MET A 228 6.81 -14.86 12.15
CA MET A 228 6.06 -15.12 10.92
C MET A 228 6.61 -14.31 9.73
N LEU A 229 6.93 -13.03 9.95
CA LEU A 229 7.53 -12.20 8.89
C LEU A 229 8.85 -12.77 8.41
N VAL A 230 9.69 -13.25 9.36
CA VAL A 230 10.97 -13.89 9.04
C VAL A 230 10.78 -15.17 8.24
N VAL A 231 9.82 -16.01 8.61
CA VAL A 231 9.53 -17.27 7.89
C VAL A 231 9.03 -16.98 6.47
N VAL A 232 8.06 -16.07 6.33
CA VAL A 232 7.46 -15.73 5.03
C VAL A 232 8.49 -15.10 4.10
N ILE A 233 9.14 -14.03 4.56
CA ILE A 233 10.08 -13.28 3.71
C ILE A 233 11.37 -14.09 3.49
N GLY A 234 11.91 -14.68 4.55
CA GLY A 234 13.11 -15.52 4.47
C GLY A 234 12.90 -16.69 3.52
N GLY A 235 11.75 -17.37 3.59
CA GLY A 235 11.43 -18.49 2.71
C GLY A 235 11.30 -18.09 1.24
N ILE A 236 10.72 -16.90 0.95
CA ILE A 236 10.61 -16.37 -0.42
C ILE A 236 11.99 -15.96 -0.95
N VAL A 237 12.77 -15.20 -0.16
CA VAL A 237 14.07 -14.70 -0.58
C VAL A 237 15.09 -15.82 -0.81
N THR A 238 15.06 -16.86 0.03
CA THR A 238 15.95 -18.04 -0.13
C THR A 238 15.46 -19.02 -1.21
N GLY A 239 14.29 -18.75 -1.84
CA GLY A 239 13.72 -19.61 -2.87
C GLY A 239 13.15 -20.95 -2.34
N ILE A 240 13.00 -21.10 -1.01
CA ILE A 240 12.39 -22.30 -0.39
C ILE A 240 10.90 -22.33 -0.69
N PHE A 241 10.25 -21.16 -0.69
CA PHE A 241 8.83 -21.00 -0.95
C PHE A 241 8.57 -20.01 -2.09
N THR A 242 7.60 -20.31 -2.92
CA THR A 242 6.95 -19.30 -3.77
C THR A 242 6.13 -18.34 -2.91
N ALA A 243 5.75 -17.17 -3.46
CA ALA A 243 4.89 -16.23 -2.75
C ALA A 243 3.54 -16.86 -2.35
N THR A 244 2.99 -17.74 -3.17
CA THR A 244 1.74 -18.47 -2.91
C THR A 244 1.88 -19.45 -1.76
N GLU A 245 2.94 -20.26 -1.74
CA GLU A 245 3.21 -21.19 -0.64
C GLU A 245 3.48 -20.46 0.67
N ALA A 246 4.28 -19.38 0.62
CA ALA A 246 4.55 -18.55 1.78
C ALA A 246 3.28 -17.90 2.36
N SER A 247 2.34 -17.49 1.50
CA SER A 247 1.05 -16.94 1.93
C SER A 247 0.16 -17.99 2.62
N ALA A 248 0.16 -19.24 2.12
CA ALA A 248 -0.54 -20.35 2.75
C ALA A 248 0.06 -20.69 4.12
N ILE A 249 1.40 -20.68 4.24
CA ILE A 249 2.11 -20.82 5.53
C ILE A 249 1.73 -19.68 6.49
N ALA A 250 1.65 -18.44 6.00
CA ALA A 250 1.23 -17.29 6.79
C ALA A 250 -0.19 -17.47 7.36
N VAL A 251 -1.14 -18.00 6.58
CA VAL A 251 -2.50 -18.35 7.04
C VAL A 251 -2.44 -19.39 8.14
N LEU A 252 -1.77 -20.52 7.89
CA LEU A 252 -1.67 -21.61 8.88
C LEU A 252 -1.06 -21.10 10.18
N TYR A 253 0.04 -20.36 10.09
CA TYR A 253 0.72 -19.78 11.24
C TYR A 253 -0.19 -18.81 12.02
N SER A 254 -0.91 -17.93 11.32
CA SER A 254 -1.84 -16.97 11.92
C SER A 254 -3.02 -17.65 12.64
N VAL A 255 -3.55 -18.71 12.06
CA VAL A 255 -4.60 -19.54 12.70
C VAL A 255 -4.06 -20.15 13.99
N VAL A 256 -2.91 -20.81 13.92
CA VAL A 256 -2.28 -21.45 15.10
C VAL A 256 -2.02 -20.44 16.21
N LEU A 257 -1.42 -19.28 15.88
CA LEU A 257 -1.20 -18.23 16.86
C LEU A 257 -2.49 -17.68 17.47
N GLY A 258 -3.51 -17.46 16.62
CA GLY A 258 -4.80 -16.95 17.08
C GLY A 258 -5.47 -17.87 18.11
N PHE A 259 -5.35 -19.19 17.93
CA PHE A 259 -5.83 -20.17 18.90
C PHE A 259 -4.95 -20.23 20.17
N ILE A 260 -3.63 -20.21 20.03
CA ILE A 260 -2.69 -20.19 21.17
C ILE A 260 -2.96 -18.96 22.04
N TYR A 261 -3.18 -17.82 21.43
CA TYR A 261 -3.51 -16.56 22.12
C TYR A 261 -4.93 -16.49 22.66
N LYS A 262 -5.79 -17.48 22.30
CA LYS A 262 -7.22 -17.55 22.70
C LYS A 262 -8.05 -16.35 22.23
N GLU A 263 -7.58 -15.63 21.23
CA GLU A 263 -8.29 -14.48 20.64
C GLU A 263 -9.21 -14.93 19.50
N ILE A 264 -8.84 -15.98 18.78
CA ILE A 264 -9.66 -16.63 17.74
C ILE A 264 -10.31 -17.86 18.35
N THR A 265 -11.61 -17.99 18.13
CA THR A 265 -12.42 -19.16 18.47
C THR A 265 -13.06 -19.71 17.19
N PHE A 266 -13.47 -21.00 17.21
CA PHE A 266 -14.17 -21.59 16.06
C PHE A 266 -15.40 -20.80 15.62
N GLY A 267 -16.11 -20.14 16.57
CA GLY A 267 -17.27 -19.31 16.26
C GLY A 267 -16.93 -17.99 15.54
N LYS A 268 -15.69 -17.50 15.65
CA LYS A 268 -15.24 -16.28 14.94
C LYS A 268 -14.72 -16.55 13.53
N LEU A 269 -14.29 -17.79 13.24
CA LEU A 269 -13.71 -18.15 11.95
C LEU A 269 -14.63 -17.88 10.75
N PRO A 270 -15.95 -18.24 10.78
CA PRO A 270 -16.83 -17.95 9.66
C PRO A 270 -16.87 -16.48 9.28
N GLN A 271 -16.91 -15.57 10.27
CA GLN A 271 -16.92 -14.13 10.02
C GLN A 271 -15.57 -13.65 9.43
N ILE A 272 -14.44 -14.16 9.93
CA ILE A 272 -13.11 -13.85 9.38
C ILE A 272 -13.02 -14.29 7.91
N LEU A 273 -13.50 -15.48 7.59
CA LEU A 273 -13.53 -16.01 6.23
C LEU A 273 -14.43 -15.16 5.32
N LEU A 274 -15.60 -14.75 5.78
CA LEU A 274 -16.52 -13.89 5.02
C LEU A 274 -15.90 -12.53 4.74
N ASP A 275 -15.32 -11.86 5.76
CA ASP A 275 -14.68 -10.56 5.61
C ASP A 275 -13.49 -10.64 4.62
N SER A 276 -12.66 -11.68 4.74
CA SER A 276 -11.53 -11.94 3.84
C SER A 276 -11.98 -12.24 2.41
N SER A 277 -13.06 -13.04 2.27
CA SER A 277 -13.63 -13.38 0.96
C SER A 277 -14.22 -12.15 0.26
N ALA A 278 -14.90 -11.27 0.99
CA ALA A 278 -15.43 -10.02 0.45
C ALA A 278 -14.31 -9.11 -0.07
N THR A 279 -13.25 -8.92 0.73
CA THR A 279 -12.08 -8.13 0.31
C THR A 279 -11.39 -8.77 -0.90
N THR A 280 -11.20 -10.09 -0.88
CA THR A 280 -10.60 -10.83 -1.99
C THR A 280 -11.40 -10.68 -3.27
N ALA A 281 -12.72 -10.79 -3.22
CA ALA A 281 -13.59 -10.66 -4.38
C ALA A 281 -13.46 -9.27 -5.04
N ILE A 282 -13.40 -8.21 -4.24
CA ILE A 282 -13.18 -6.85 -4.74
C ILE A 282 -11.85 -6.73 -5.46
N VAL A 283 -10.77 -7.22 -4.84
CA VAL A 283 -9.41 -7.14 -5.42
C VAL A 283 -9.32 -7.98 -6.70
N MET A 284 -9.85 -9.20 -6.70
CA MET A 284 -9.86 -10.07 -7.89
C MET A 284 -10.68 -9.45 -9.03
N LEU A 285 -11.84 -8.87 -8.75
CA LEU A 285 -12.64 -8.17 -9.76
C LEU A 285 -11.88 -6.99 -10.36
N LEU A 286 -11.17 -6.21 -9.54
CA LEU A 286 -10.32 -5.11 -10.00
C LEU A 286 -9.18 -5.59 -10.90
N ILE A 287 -8.53 -6.70 -10.54
CA ILE A 287 -7.46 -7.30 -11.35
C ILE A 287 -8.01 -7.74 -12.71
N GLY A 288 -9.11 -8.51 -12.74
CA GLY A 288 -9.73 -8.95 -13.98
C GLY A 288 -10.15 -7.79 -14.88
N ALA A 289 -10.81 -6.79 -14.31
CA ALA A 289 -11.20 -5.56 -15.01
C ALA A 289 -9.97 -4.85 -15.60
N SER A 290 -8.89 -4.72 -14.82
CA SER A 290 -7.66 -4.04 -15.26
C SER A 290 -6.93 -4.80 -16.36
N MET A 291 -7.00 -6.14 -16.38
CA MET A 291 -6.45 -6.94 -17.49
C MET A 291 -7.18 -6.66 -18.80
N SER A 292 -8.49 -6.46 -18.77
CA SER A 292 -9.24 -6.05 -19.96
C SER A 292 -8.85 -4.64 -20.44
N MET A 293 -8.66 -3.69 -19.52
CA MET A 293 -8.21 -2.34 -19.83
C MET A 293 -6.77 -2.32 -20.35
N SER A 294 -5.86 -3.05 -19.71
CA SER A 294 -4.47 -3.16 -20.17
C SER A 294 -4.37 -3.71 -21.60
N TRP A 295 -5.22 -4.70 -21.93
CA TRP A 295 -5.29 -5.22 -23.29
C TRP A 295 -5.83 -4.16 -24.27
N ALA A 296 -6.92 -3.48 -23.92
CA ALA A 296 -7.49 -2.42 -24.77
C ALA A 296 -6.46 -1.29 -25.01
N MET A 297 -5.76 -0.85 -23.95
CA MET A 297 -4.70 0.15 -24.09
C MET A 297 -3.55 -0.32 -24.97
N SER A 298 -3.13 -1.58 -24.83
CA SER A 298 -2.04 -2.14 -25.64
C SER A 298 -2.46 -2.30 -27.10
N PHE A 299 -3.71 -2.69 -27.37
CA PHE A 299 -4.26 -2.81 -28.71
C PHE A 299 -4.31 -1.45 -29.44
N GLU A 300 -4.68 -0.39 -28.72
CA GLU A 300 -4.75 0.98 -29.25
C GLU A 300 -3.40 1.73 -29.17
N ASN A 301 -2.31 1.08 -28.81
CA ASN A 301 -0.96 1.65 -28.64
C ASN A 301 -0.88 2.84 -27.65
N ILE A 302 -1.84 2.97 -26.74
CA ILE A 302 -1.91 4.08 -25.77
C ILE A 302 -0.62 4.23 -24.94
N PRO A 303 0.00 3.16 -24.39
CA PRO A 303 1.25 3.30 -23.63
C PRO A 303 2.40 3.85 -24.48
N GLN A 304 2.45 3.48 -25.76
CA GLN A 304 3.47 3.94 -26.72
C GLN A 304 3.30 5.43 -27.02
N ASP A 305 2.07 5.89 -27.25
CA ASP A 305 1.75 7.28 -27.53
C ASP A 305 2.06 8.17 -26.32
N ILE A 306 1.68 7.72 -25.11
CA ILE A 306 2.03 8.42 -23.87
C ILE A 306 3.54 8.46 -23.67
N SER A 307 4.24 7.33 -23.95
CA SER A 307 5.70 7.27 -23.87
C SER A 307 6.35 8.29 -24.82
N THR A 308 5.91 8.31 -26.06
CA THR A 308 6.42 9.26 -27.07
C THR A 308 6.11 10.70 -26.69
N GLY A 309 4.89 10.96 -26.20
CA GLY A 309 4.47 12.28 -25.72
C GLY A 309 5.33 12.76 -24.53
N LEU A 310 5.56 11.92 -23.52
CA LEU A 310 6.40 12.27 -22.39
C LEU A 310 7.85 12.53 -22.80
N LEU A 311 8.44 11.65 -23.63
CA LEU A 311 9.81 11.79 -24.11
C LEU A 311 9.98 12.99 -25.07
N SER A 312 8.92 13.47 -25.71
CA SER A 312 8.96 14.70 -26.50
C SER A 312 9.06 15.97 -25.66
N ILE A 313 8.67 15.91 -24.37
CA ILE A 313 8.76 17.06 -23.45
C ILE A 313 10.23 17.28 -23.03
N SER A 314 10.97 16.19 -22.76
CA SER A 314 12.37 16.26 -22.32
C SER A 314 13.05 14.88 -22.46
N ASP A 315 14.32 14.90 -22.84
CA ASP A 315 15.19 13.72 -22.78
C ASP A 315 15.82 13.53 -21.39
N ASN A 316 15.58 14.46 -20.47
CA ASN A 316 16.16 14.40 -19.13
C ASN A 316 15.35 13.49 -18.22
N LYS A 317 15.97 12.38 -17.79
CA LYS A 317 15.40 11.41 -16.86
C LYS A 317 14.81 12.04 -15.60
N ILE A 318 15.46 13.07 -15.04
CA ILE A 318 15.01 13.75 -13.81
C ILE A 318 13.67 14.43 -14.04
N ILE A 319 13.51 15.11 -15.17
CA ILE A 319 12.29 15.85 -15.51
C ILE A 319 11.13 14.88 -15.76
N ILE A 320 11.38 13.80 -16.52
CA ILE A 320 10.34 12.80 -16.80
C ILE A 320 9.87 12.12 -15.51
N LEU A 321 10.79 11.72 -14.63
CA LEU A 321 10.43 11.13 -13.34
C LEU A 321 9.66 12.11 -12.44
N LEU A 322 10.00 13.41 -12.48
CA LEU A 322 9.24 14.43 -11.77
C LEU A 322 7.80 14.53 -12.30
N ILE A 323 7.62 14.53 -13.62
CA ILE A 323 6.29 14.57 -14.25
C ILE A 323 5.49 13.33 -13.86
N ILE A 324 6.09 12.14 -13.94
CA ILE A 324 5.42 10.88 -13.56
C ILE A 324 5.04 10.92 -12.07
N ASN A 325 5.93 11.38 -11.18
CA ASN A 325 5.63 11.52 -9.76
C ASN A 325 4.45 12.48 -9.51
N LEU A 326 4.39 13.63 -10.19
CA LEU A 326 3.28 14.57 -10.06
C LEU A 326 1.96 13.97 -10.55
N LEU A 327 1.98 13.26 -11.69
CA LEU A 327 0.80 12.58 -12.21
C LEU A 327 0.31 11.50 -11.23
N LEU A 328 1.20 10.68 -10.70
CA LEU A 328 0.86 9.63 -9.73
C LEU A 328 0.34 10.21 -8.41
N LEU A 329 0.88 11.35 -7.93
CA LEU A 329 0.34 12.04 -6.77
C LEU A 329 -1.11 12.48 -7.00
N VAL A 330 -1.39 13.08 -8.15
CA VAL A 330 -2.75 13.49 -8.52
C VAL A 330 -3.68 12.29 -8.60
N VAL A 331 -3.25 11.21 -9.26
CA VAL A 331 -4.02 9.96 -9.35
C VAL A 331 -4.32 9.39 -7.97
N GLY A 332 -3.32 9.31 -7.10
CA GLY A 332 -3.44 8.76 -5.75
C GLY A 332 -4.40 9.53 -4.82
N ILE A 333 -4.70 10.81 -5.15
CA ILE A 333 -5.73 11.58 -4.42
C ILE A 333 -7.14 10.99 -4.64
N PHE A 334 -7.43 10.56 -5.87
CA PHE A 334 -8.79 10.19 -6.30
C PHE A 334 -9.02 8.69 -6.39
N MET A 335 -7.94 7.90 -6.48
CA MET A 335 -8.01 6.46 -6.68
C MET A 335 -7.36 5.71 -5.53
N ASP A 336 -7.94 4.55 -5.21
CA ASP A 336 -7.28 3.62 -4.30
C ASP A 336 -6.05 2.97 -4.97
N MET A 337 -5.16 2.42 -4.15
CA MET A 337 -3.83 1.97 -4.57
C MET A 337 -3.89 0.84 -5.60
N THR A 338 -4.71 -0.19 -5.37
CA THR A 338 -4.77 -1.37 -6.25
C THR A 338 -5.15 -1.01 -7.69
N PRO A 339 -6.27 -0.30 -7.95
CA PRO A 339 -6.59 0.11 -9.31
C PRO A 339 -5.55 1.07 -9.92
N ALA A 340 -4.98 1.97 -9.12
CA ALA A 340 -3.96 2.89 -9.62
C ALA A 340 -2.71 2.13 -10.10
N VAL A 341 -2.22 1.16 -9.34
CA VAL A 341 -1.08 0.31 -9.74
C VAL A 341 -1.40 -0.45 -11.02
N LEU A 342 -2.57 -1.10 -11.10
CA LEU A 342 -2.95 -1.92 -12.25
C LEU A 342 -3.11 -1.12 -13.55
N ILE A 343 -3.58 0.12 -13.47
CA ILE A 343 -3.82 0.99 -14.64
C ILE A 343 -2.53 1.68 -15.07
N PHE A 344 -1.80 2.27 -14.13
CA PHE A 344 -0.69 3.16 -14.45
C PHE A 344 0.65 2.46 -14.59
N THR A 345 0.82 1.22 -14.07
CA THR A 345 2.03 0.43 -14.32
C THR A 345 2.25 0.17 -15.81
N PRO A 346 1.30 -0.39 -16.58
CA PRO A 346 1.52 -0.62 -18.00
C PRO A 346 1.66 0.68 -18.82
N ILE A 347 1.22 1.80 -18.32
CA ILE A 347 1.38 3.11 -18.97
C ILE A 347 2.79 3.67 -18.76
N PHE A 348 3.28 3.70 -17.52
CA PHE A 348 4.55 4.37 -17.20
C PHE A 348 5.77 3.45 -17.22
N LEU A 349 5.60 2.14 -16.98
CA LEU A 349 6.71 1.20 -16.95
C LEU A 349 7.52 1.18 -18.27
N PRO A 350 6.90 1.16 -19.46
CA PRO A 350 7.66 1.25 -20.71
C PRO A 350 8.49 2.52 -20.85
N VAL A 351 7.97 3.66 -20.34
CA VAL A 351 8.70 4.94 -20.34
C VAL A 351 9.95 4.85 -19.48
N VAL A 352 9.81 4.39 -18.26
CA VAL A 352 10.92 4.35 -17.29
C VAL A 352 11.97 3.30 -17.66
N ILE A 353 11.57 2.20 -18.29
CA ILE A 353 12.51 1.20 -18.83
C ILE A 353 13.36 1.83 -19.95
N LYS A 354 12.76 2.60 -20.86
CA LYS A 354 13.50 3.34 -21.91
C LYS A 354 14.49 4.34 -21.32
N LEU A 355 14.20 4.88 -20.13
CA LEU A 355 15.11 5.77 -19.39
C LEU A 355 16.14 5.02 -18.55
N GLY A 356 16.20 3.69 -18.65
CA GLY A 356 17.15 2.83 -17.93
C GLY A 356 16.87 2.70 -16.43
N LEU A 357 15.59 2.77 -16.01
CA LEU A 357 15.23 2.42 -14.64
C LEU A 357 14.94 0.92 -14.55
N ASP A 358 15.28 0.39 -13.38
CA ASP A 358 14.90 -0.96 -12.99
C ASP A 358 13.39 -1.03 -12.66
N PRO A 359 12.66 -2.06 -13.14
CA PRO A 359 11.23 -2.25 -12.86
C PRO A 359 10.90 -2.35 -11.37
N VAL A 360 11.77 -3.01 -10.57
CA VAL A 360 11.58 -3.14 -9.11
C VAL A 360 11.66 -1.78 -8.44
N HIS A 361 12.67 -0.98 -8.81
CA HIS A 361 12.83 0.38 -8.30
C HIS A 361 11.63 1.27 -8.62
N PHE A 362 11.13 1.20 -9.88
CA PHE A 362 9.94 1.96 -10.27
C PHE A 362 8.69 1.52 -9.49
N GLY A 363 8.55 0.24 -9.18
CA GLY A 363 7.46 -0.27 -8.35
C GLY A 363 7.46 0.39 -6.96
N ILE A 364 8.61 0.52 -6.34
CA ILE A 364 8.74 1.18 -5.03
C ILE A 364 8.41 2.68 -5.13
N ILE A 365 8.87 3.37 -6.16
CA ILE A 365 8.53 4.78 -6.41
C ILE A 365 7.01 4.94 -6.53
N MET A 366 6.38 4.12 -7.37
CA MET A 366 4.94 4.18 -7.62
C MET A 366 4.13 3.94 -6.34
N ILE A 367 4.47 2.89 -5.58
CA ILE A 367 3.74 2.55 -4.35
C ILE A 367 3.91 3.63 -3.30
N LEU A 368 5.13 4.16 -3.08
CA LEU A 368 5.33 5.27 -2.14
C LEU A 368 4.55 6.51 -2.57
N ASN A 369 4.55 6.83 -3.85
CA ASN A 369 3.82 7.95 -4.42
C ASN A 369 2.32 7.85 -4.14
N LEU A 370 1.73 6.68 -4.43
CA LEU A 370 0.32 6.42 -4.15
C LEU A 370 0.01 6.40 -2.65
N CYS A 371 0.92 5.91 -1.79
CA CYS A 371 0.80 6.03 -0.33
C CYS A 371 0.60 7.49 0.11
N ILE A 372 1.35 8.42 -0.49
CA ILE A 372 1.21 9.85 -0.22
C ILE A 372 -0.14 10.35 -0.74
N GLY A 373 -0.55 9.93 -1.93
CA GLY A 373 -1.85 10.26 -2.50
C GLY A 373 -3.02 9.88 -1.60
N LEU A 374 -3.01 8.68 -1.00
CA LEU A 374 -4.04 8.22 -0.07
C LEU A 374 -4.20 9.09 1.19
N CYS A 375 -3.19 9.89 1.53
CA CYS A 375 -3.20 10.84 2.64
C CYS A 375 -3.56 12.27 2.22
N THR A 376 -3.72 12.52 0.90
CA THR A 376 -3.78 13.87 0.34
C THR A 376 -5.21 14.35 0.19
N PRO A 377 -5.58 15.55 0.71
CA PRO A 377 -6.85 16.19 0.39
C PRO A 377 -6.98 16.44 -1.13
N PRO A 378 -8.21 16.52 -1.70
CA PRO A 378 -9.52 16.56 -1.04
C PRO A 378 -10.12 15.16 -0.76
N VAL A 379 -9.67 14.10 -1.42
CA VAL A 379 -10.28 12.77 -1.26
C VAL A 379 -9.47 11.89 -0.31
N GLY A 380 -8.37 11.30 -0.72
CA GLY A 380 -7.51 10.46 0.13
C GLY A 380 -8.24 9.43 1.00
N SER A 381 -8.35 8.18 0.58
CA SER A 381 -9.18 7.17 1.27
C SER A 381 -8.77 6.96 2.73
N VAL A 382 -7.48 6.96 3.02
CA VAL A 382 -6.95 6.82 4.39
C VAL A 382 -7.16 8.09 5.21
N LEU A 383 -7.15 9.27 4.56
CA LEU A 383 -7.45 10.55 5.21
C LEU A 383 -8.89 10.53 5.77
N PHE A 384 -9.87 10.11 4.97
CA PHE A 384 -11.26 10.01 5.43
C PHE A 384 -11.43 9.04 6.60
N VAL A 385 -10.82 7.86 6.52
CA VAL A 385 -10.87 6.86 7.59
C VAL A 385 -10.28 7.42 8.88
N GLY A 386 -9.10 8.02 8.82
CA GLY A 386 -8.42 8.55 10.00
C GLY A 386 -9.15 9.73 10.65
N VAL A 387 -9.72 10.63 9.83
CA VAL A 387 -10.54 11.77 10.31
C VAL A 387 -11.82 11.27 10.97
N GLY A 388 -12.49 10.27 10.36
CA GLY A 388 -13.71 9.66 10.91
C GLY A 388 -13.48 9.00 12.27
N ILE A 389 -12.42 8.23 12.42
CA ILE A 389 -12.07 7.56 13.69
C ILE A 389 -11.74 8.57 14.78
N ALA A 390 -10.98 9.63 14.46
CA ALA A 390 -10.61 10.66 15.40
C ALA A 390 -11.76 11.63 15.74
N ASN A 391 -12.94 11.48 15.12
CA ASN A 391 -14.06 12.39 15.27
C ASN A 391 -13.64 13.88 15.12
N THR A 392 -12.95 14.17 14.00
CA THR A 392 -12.48 15.52 13.66
C THR A 392 -12.83 15.86 12.21
N THR A 393 -12.34 16.98 11.68
CA THR A 393 -12.59 17.38 10.29
C THR A 393 -11.29 17.48 9.50
N ILE A 394 -11.36 17.29 8.17
CA ILE A 394 -10.21 17.37 7.28
C ILE A 394 -9.49 18.71 7.44
N GLU A 395 -10.23 19.82 7.47
CA GLU A 395 -9.67 21.18 7.61
C GLU A 395 -8.76 21.32 8.84
N LYS A 396 -9.16 20.76 9.98
CA LYS A 396 -8.39 20.80 11.22
C LYS A 396 -7.15 19.93 11.16
N VAL A 397 -7.22 18.79 10.47
CA VAL A 397 -6.12 17.83 10.32
C VAL A 397 -5.06 18.32 9.35
N ILE A 398 -5.39 19.14 8.35
CA ILE A 398 -4.43 19.64 7.36
C ILE A 398 -3.21 20.29 8.02
N LYS A 399 -3.40 21.15 9.04
CA LYS A 399 -2.30 21.87 9.68
C LYS A 399 -1.24 20.96 10.31
N PRO A 400 -1.57 19.96 11.13
CA PRO A 400 -0.59 18.97 11.63
C PRO A 400 -0.15 17.94 10.57
N LEU A 401 -0.94 17.70 9.54
CA LEU A 401 -0.63 16.78 8.45
C LEU A 401 0.48 17.33 7.55
N LEU A 402 0.49 18.64 7.29
CA LEU A 402 1.39 19.27 6.32
C LEU A 402 2.88 18.97 6.55
N PRO A 403 3.46 19.11 7.77
CA PRO A 403 4.87 18.77 7.99
C PRO A 403 5.18 17.28 7.83
N LEU A 404 4.23 16.39 8.15
CA LEU A 404 4.36 14.96 7.93
C LEU A 404 4.31 14.64 6.43
N PHE A 405 3.43 15.30 5.70
CA PHE A 405 3.33 15.19 4.25
C PHE A 405 4.60 15.65 3.54
N VAL A 406 5.16 16.78 3.95
CA VAL A 406 6.42 17.31 3.38
C VAL A 406 7.56 16.29 3.49
N VAL A 407 7.71 15.61 4.62
CA VAL A 407 8.80 14.63 4.76
C VAL A 407 8.54 13.35 3.98
N MET A 408 7.28 12.97 3.75
CA MET A 408 6.95 11.88 2.83
C MET A 408 7.33 12.25 1.39
N ILE A 409 7.08 13.49 0.96
CA ILE A 409 7.52 14.00 -0.35
C ILE A 409 9.06 14.01 -0.44
N ILE A 410 9.75 14.43 0.61
CA ILE A 410 11.22 14.37 0.65
C ILE A 410 11.70 12.93 0.51
N ALA A 411 11.09 11.99 1.23
CA ALA A 411 11.40 10.57 1.10
C ALA A 411 11.16 10.06 -0.33
N LEU A 412 10.04 10.45 -0.94
CA LEU A 412 9.72 10.10 -2.34
C LEU A 412 10.82 10.59 -3.30
N PHE A 413 11.26 11.83 -3.20
CA PHE A 413 12.32 12.35 -4.05
C PHE A 413 13.66 11.67 -3.81
N LEU A 414 14.03 11.44 -2.55
CA LEU A 414 15.26 10.69 -2.23
C LEU A 414 15.23 9.29 -2.84
N ILE A 415 14.12 8.57 -2.70
CA ILE A 415 13.98 7.22 -3.25
C ILE A 415 13.95 7.27 -4.78
N THR A 416 13.24 8.22 -5.39
CA THR A 416 13.16 8.36 -6.85
C THR A 416 14.53 8.55 -7.49
N TYR A 417 15.39 9.38 -6.89
CA TYR A 417 16.67 9.76 -7.50
C TYR A 417 17.88 9.00 -6.95
N LEU A 418 17.69 8.17 -5.91
CA LEU A 418 18.72 7.32 -5.33
C LEU A 418 18.30 5.84 -5.40
N PRO A 419 18.48 5.17 -6.58
CA PRO A 419 18.06 3.78 -6.78
C PRO A 419 18.63 2.79 -5.75
N GLN A 420 19.82 3.10 -5.20
CA GLN A 420 20.44 2.28 -4.15
C GLN A 420 19.54 2.07 -2.94
N LEU A 421 18.67 3.04 -2.60
CA LEU A 421 17.75 2.91 -1.48
C LEU A 421 16.73 1.77 -1.67
N SER A 422 16.40 1.44 -2.92
CA SER A 422 15.50 0.33 -3.24
C SER A 422 16.25 -0.92 -3.66
N LEU A 423 17.36 -0.77 -4.43
CA LEU A 423 18.02 -1.90 -5.08
C LEU A 423 19.19 -2.49 -4.28
N TRP A 424 19.68 -1.80 -3.23
CA TRP A 424 20.81 -2.28 -2.45
C TRP A 424 20.51 -3.61 -1.75
N LEU A 425 19.33 -3.73 -1.12
CA LEU A 425 18.99 -4.94 -0.39
C LEU A 425 18.68 -6.13 -1.33
N PRO A 426 17.90 -5.99 -2.43
CA PRO A 426 17.79 -7.04 -3.44
C PRO A 426 19.13 -7.49 -4.01
N GLY A 427 20.03 -6.55 -4.33
CA GLY A 427 21.35 -6.83 -4.87
C GLY A 427 22.26 -7.63 -3.95
N LEU A 428 22.04 -7.65 -2.62
CA LEU A 428 22.76 -8.53 -1.68
C LEU A 428 22.36 -10.00 -1.79
N PHE A 429 21.24 -10.29 -2.43
CA PHE A 429 20.67 -11.64 -2.62
C PHE A 429 20.66 -12.06 -4.09
N ASP A 430 21.35 -11.31 -4.96
CA ASP A 430 21.40 -11.54 -6.41
C ASP A 430 20.00 -11.57 -7.06
N LEU A 431 19.09 -10.69 -6.61
CA LEU A 431 17.69 -10.58 -7.04
C LEU A 431 17.42 -9.27 -7.80
#